data_b2311bd06c9e82b811c956f97047bc16
#
_entry.id   b2311bd06c9e82b811c956f97047bc16
#
_cell.length_a   1.000
_cell.length_b   1.000
_cell.length_c   1.000
_cell.angle_alpha   90.00
_cell.angle_beta   90.00
_cell.angle_gamma   90.00
#
_symmetry.space_group_name_H-M   'P 1'
#
loop_
_entity.id
_entity.type
_entity.pdbx_description
1 polymer ?
#
loop_
_entity_poly.entity_id
_entity_poly.type
_entity_poly.pdbx_seq_one_letter_code
_entity_poly.pdbx_strand_id
1 'polypeptide(L)'
;MPISEVYNMDCVGYMKTLPDNFFDLAIADPPYRDSKDNAPQKEMRTNGDIHRFGDKPENVFFDELKRVSKNQIIWGANNFGIPFKGFIAWDKMVRGSDRYSQVEIASISDSLGTVSRYVQVSCAGKNKIHPTQKPVALYNWILDTYGDKIKTVFDPMMGSQSSRIAAYNRGYDYYGCELDGEYFDKGNERFNRECHGVIKRADGTVVEQMCLFDGL
;
A
#
# COMPACT_ATOMS: atom_id res chain seq x y z
N MET A 1 6.61 -1.89 -20.98
CA MET A 1 5.95 -2.21 -19.70
C MET A 1 6.64 -1.41 -18.61
N PRO A 2 5.93 -0.92 -17.59
CA PRO A 2 6.55 -0.22 -16.48
C PRO A 2 7.45 -1.17 -15.67
N ILE A 3 8.46 -0.61 -15.00
CA ILE A 3 9.27 -1.33 -14.02
C ILE A 3 8.36 -1.73 -12.85
N SER A 4 8.56 -2.93 -12.28
CA SER A 4 7.81 -3.39 -11.12
C SER A 4 8.72 -4.26 -10.24
N GLU A 5 9.58 -3.60 -9.46
CA GLU A 5 10.58 -4.22 -8.60
C GLU A 5 10.12 -4.27 -7.15
N VAL A 6 10.15 -5.45 -6.55
CA VAL A 6 9.73 -5.65 -5.17
C VAL A 6 10.69 -6.57 -4.42
N TYR A 7 10.86 -6.29 -3.13
CA TYR A 7 11.87 -6.92 -2.30
C TYR A 7 11.27 -7.43 -0.98
N ASN A 8 11.58 -8.68 -0.63
CA ASN A 8 11.25 -9.21 0.70
C ASN A 8 12.36 -8.84 1.67
N MET A 9 12.28 -7.63 2.24
CA MET A 9 13.30 -7.10 3.13
C MET A 9 12.78 -5.93 3.97
N ASP A 10 13.58 -5.53 4.96
CA ASP A 10 13.34 -4.31 5.73
C ASP A 10 13.45 -3.07 4.84
N CYS A 11 12.40 -2.24 4.85
CA CYS A 11 12.33 -1.05 4.02
C CYS A 11 13.32 0.04 4.43
N VAL A 12 13.68 0.17 5.73
CA VAL A 12 14.66 1.15 6.19
C VAL A 12 16.04 0.77 5.67
N GLY A 13 16.39 -0.51 5.74
CA GLY A 13 17.63 -1.04 5.14
C GLY A 13 17.69 -0.75 3.64
N TYR A 14 16.60 -0.98 2.92
CA TYR A 14 16.52 -0.66 1.48
C TYR A 14 16.66 0.83 1.21
N MET A 15 15.89 1.68 1.89
CA MET A 15 15.96 3.13 1.70
C MET A 15 17.36 3.70 1.90
N LYS A 16 18.12 3.20 2.89
CA LYS A 16 19.50 3.62 3.14
C LYS A 16 20.48 3.36 1.99
N THR A 17 20.16 2.46 1.08
CA THR A 17 20.99 2.18 -0.12
C THR A 17 20.72 3.14 -1.28
N LEU A 18 19.67 3.95 -1.19
CA LEU A 18 19.19 4.80 -2.27
C LEU A 18 19.65 6.26 -2.11
N PRO A 19 19.85 6.99 -3.21
CA PRO A 19 20.11 8.42 -3.16
C PRO A 19 18.87 9.22 -2.76
N ASP A 20 19.08 10.48 -2.37
CA ASP A 20 18.00 11.42 -2.07
C ASP A 20 17.09 11.64 -3.28
N ASN A 21 15.78 11.76 -3.04
CA ASN A 21 14.77 12.03 -4.05
C ASN A 21 14.72 11.02 -5.22
N PHE A 22 15.07 9.77 -4.95
CA PHE A 22 15.07 8.70 -5.95
C PHE A 22 13.66 8.44 -6.50
N PHE A 23 12.63 8.48 -5.63
CA PHE A 23 11.24 8.29 -6.03
C PHE A 23 10.50 9.62 -6.17
N ASP A 24 9.55 9.69 -7.11
CA ASP A 24 8.69 10.85 -7.24
C ASP A 24 7.59 10.86 -6.17
N LEU A 25 7.05 9.69 -5.82
CA LEU A 25 5.99 9.54 -4.82
C LEU A 25 6.23 8.29 -3.96
N ALA A 26 6.23 8.45 -2.65
CA ALA A 26 6.08 7.34 -1.72
C ALA A 26 4.64 7.29 -1.16
N ILE A 27 4.05 6.09 -1.13
CA ILE A 27 2.74 5.85 -0.51
C ILE A 27 2.94 4.81 0.59
N ALA A 28 2.88 5.22 1.85
CA ALA A 28 3.16 4.38 2.99
C ALA A 28 1.89 4.10 3.82
N ASP A 29 1.72 2.86 4.25
CA ASP A 29 0.67 2.42 5.17
C ASP A 29 1.27 1.63 6.35
N PRO A 30 2.04 2.29 7.23
CA PRO A 30 2.72 1.62 8.32
C PRO A 30 1.75 1.21 9.42
N PRO A 31 2.12 0.25 10.31
CA PRO A 31 1.34 -0.09 11.48
C PRO A 31 1.07 1.12 12.39
N TYR A 32 -0.18 1.29 12.87
CA TYR A 32 -0.60 2.47 13.63
C TYR A 32 -0.42 2.33 15.14
N ARG A 33 -0.09 1.15 15.65
CA ARG A 33 -0.07 0.84 17.08
C ARG A 33 1.25 0.22 17.52
N ASP A 34 1.63 0.51 18.75
CA ASP A 34 2.75 -0.14 19.41
C ASP A 34 2.34 -1.45 20.07
N SER A 35 3.29 -2.36 20.18
CA SER A 35 3.12 -3.60 20.94
C SER A 35 2.84 -3.35 22.43
N LYS A 36 3.17 -2.17 22.93
CA LYS A 36 2.98 -1.72 24.32
C LYS A 36 1.56 -1.20 24.60
N ASP A 37 0.83 -0.86 23.55
CA ASP A 37 -0.57 -0.45 23.71
C ASP A 37 -1.38 -1.69 24.13
N ASN A 38 -1.96 -1.67 25.32
CA ASN A 38 -2.81 -2.74 25.88
C ASN A 38 -4.12 -2.95 25.09
N ALA A 39 -4.12 -2.69 23.81
CA ALA A 39 -5.26 -2.86 22.95
C ALA A 39 -5.39 -4.30 22.48
N PRO A 40 -6.58 -4.92 22.58
CA PRO A 40 -6.80 -6.33 22.31
C PRO A 40 -6.65 -6.76 20.84
N GLN A 41 -6.05 -5.95 19.97
CA GLN A 41 -6.02 -6.19 18.53
C GLN A 41 -4.62 -6.11 17.92
N LYS A 42 -3.65 -6.78 18.51
CA LYS A 42 -2.43 -7.16 17.76
C LYS A 42 -2.69 -8.24 16.71
N GLU A 43 -3.81 -8.93 16.84
CA GLU A 43 -4.19 -10.04 15.99
C GLU A 43 -5.50 -9.71 15.28
N MET A 44 -5.49 -9.69 13.97
CA MET A 44 -6.72 -9.69 13.17
C MET A 44 -6.88 -11.03 12.50
N ARG A 45 -8.13 -11.49 12.36
CA ARG A 45 -8.43 -12.74 11.66
C ARG A 45 -8.95 -12.44 10.27
N THR A 46 -8.36 -13.09 9.27
CA THR A 46 -8.84 -13.05 7.89
C THR A 46 -8.88 -14.48 7.38
N ASN A 47 -10.03 -14.93 6.93
CA ASN A 47 -10.26 -16.30 6.43
C ASN A 47 -9.88 -17.41 7.43
N GLY A 48 -9.91 -17.14 8.74
CA GLY A 48 -9.53 -18.10 9.79
C GLY A 48 -8.08 -17.96 10.27
N ASP A 49 -7.23 -17.28 9.54
CA ASP A 49 -5.84 -17.05 9.90
C ASP A 49 -5.68 -15.92 10.90
N ILE A 50 -4.73 -16.04 11.81
CA ILE A 50 -4.36 -15.02 12.80
C ILE A 50 -3.17 -14.24 12.25
N HIS A 51 -3.36 -12.93 12.07
CA HIS A 51 -2.33 -12.03 11.57
C HIS A 51 -1.80 -11.15 12.70
N ARG A 52 -0.48 -11.06 12.81
CA ARG A 52 0.21 -10.18 13.75
C ARG A 52 0.79 -9.00 13.00
N PHE A 53 0.57 -7.79 13.53
CA PHE A 53 1.13 -6.58 12.96
C PHE A 53 2.43 -6.23 13.67
N GLY A 54 3.36 -5.63 12.93
CA GLY A 54 4.55 -4.99 13.49
C GLY A 54 4.20 -3.79 14.37
N ASP A 55 5.19 -3.31 15.09
CA ASP A 55 5.08 -2.07 15.87
C ASP A 55 5.12 -0.84 14.96
N LYS A 56 4.70 0.30 15.48
CA LYS A 56 4.87 1.59 14.82
C LYS A 56 6.31 1.77 14.38
N PRO A 57 6.56 2.31 13.18
CA PRO A 57 7.91 2.60 12.76
C PRO A 57 8.53 3.71 13.64
N GLU A 58 9.83 3.61 13.84
CA GLU A 58 10.62 4.64 14.49
C GLU A 58 10.80 5.88 13.59
N ASN A 59 11.25 7.00 14.15
CA ASN A 59 11.46 8.25 13.40
C ASN A 59 12.37 8.08 12.19
N VAL A 60 13.37 7.21 12.28
CA VAL A 60 14.30 6.91 11.17
C VAL A 60 13.56 6.45 9.90
N PHE A 61 12.44 5.75 10.04
CA PHE A 61 11.61 5.37 8.89
C PHE A 61 11.07 6.60 8.15
N PHE A 62 10.50 7.55 8.89
CA PHE A 62 9.92 8.76 8.28
C PHE A 62 10.99 9.69 7.71
N ASP A 63 12.15 9.75 8.34
CA ASP A 63 13.30 10.54 7.86
C ASP A 63 13.83 9.97 6.55
N GLU A 64 14.03 8.65 6.47
CA GLU A 64 14.46 7.97 5.25
C GLU A 64 13.39 8.05 4.15
N LEU A 65 12.10 7.88 4.49
CA LEU A 65 11.01 8.00 3.53
C LEU A 65 10.99 9.39 2.86
N LYS A 66 11.17 10.45 3.67
CA LYS A 66 11.27 11.83 3.16
C LYS A 66 12.54 12.06 2.35
N ARG A 67 13.64 11.44 2.76
CA ARG A 67 14.92 11.59 2.06
C ARG A 67 14.89 10.98 0.66
N VAL A 68 14.36 9.76 0.53
CA VAL A 68 14.37 9.02 -0.74
C VAL A 68 13.24 9.39 -1.68
N SER A 69 12.23 10.15 -1.23
CA SER A 69 11.08 10.50 -2.08
C SER A 69 10.77 11.99 -2.08
N LYS A 70 10.43 12.53 -3.26
CA LYS A 70 10.08 13.94 -3.45
C LYS A 70 8.73 14.28 -2.80
N ASN A 71 7.80 13.32 -2.84
CA ASN A 71 6.43 13.47 -2.33
C ASN A 71 6.05 12.26 -1.50
N GLN A 72 5.25 12.46 -0.44
CA GLN A 72 4.78 11.40 0.42
C GLN A 72 3.26 11.48 0.65
N ILE A 73 2.63 10.32 0.65
CA ILE A 73 1.26 10.10 1.16
C ILE A 73 1.39 9.05 2.25
N ILE A 74 1.05 9.41 3.50
CA ILE A 74 1.24 8.53 4.67
C ILE A 74 -0.11 8.29 5.33
N TRP A 75 -0.61 7.06 5.23
CA TRP A 75 -1.83 6.62 5.89
C TRP A 75 -1.65 6.56 7.40
N GLY A 76 -2.71 6.88 8.13
CA GLY A 76 -2.69 6.91 9.60
C GLY A 76 -1.79 8.00 10.19
N ALA A 77 -1.49 9.07 9.45
CA ALA A 77 -0.59 10.14 9.86
C ALA A 77 -0.94 10.78 11.22
N ASN A 78 -2.22 10.79 11.58
CA ASN A 78 -2.71 11.22 12.89
C ASN A 78 -2.19 10.37 14.07
N ASN A 79 -1.62 9.19 13.81
CA ASN A 79 -1.06 8.31 14.86
C ASN A 79 0.45 8.54 15.09
N PHE A 80 1.12 9.31 14.24
CA PHE A 80 2.57 9.47 14.24
C PHE A 80 3.06 10.87 14.62
N GLY A 81 2.15 11.81 14.91
CA GLY A 81 2.53 13.19 15.21
C GLY A 81 3.18 13.94 14.04
N ILE A 82 3.00 13.49 12.82
CA ILE A 82 3.51 14.14 11.61
C ILE A 82 2.64 15.35 11.30
N PRO A 83 3.19 16.58 11.25
CA PRO A 83 2.43 17.74 10.84
C PRO A 83 2.10 17.67 9.35
N PHE A 84 0.86 18.00 8.98
CA PHE A 84 0.43 18.10 7.58
C PHE A 84 -0.61 19.22 7.43
N LYS A 85 -0.64 19.83 6.25
CA LYS A 85 -1.64 20.86 5.89
C LYS A 85 -2.78 20.25 5.12
N GLY A 86 -2.47 19.51 4.06
CA GLY A 86 -3.44 18.77 3.28
C GLY A 86 -3.53 17.31 3.70
N PHE A 87 -4.69 16.71 3.51
CA PHE A 87 -4.90 15.29 3.80
C PHE A 87 -5.95 14.67 2.87
N ILE A 88 -5.93 13.34 2.82
CA ILE A 88 -6.97 12.51 2.21
C ILE A 88 -7.82 11.93 3.34
N ALA A 89 -9.13 12.12 3.30
CA ALA A 89 -10.10 11.43 4.14
C ALA A 89 -10.77 10.33 3.31
N TRP A 90 -10.41 9.08 3.57
CA TRP A 90 -11.02 7.93 2.90
C TRP A 90 -12.17 7.35 3.73
N ASP A 91 -13.41 7.52 3.24
CA ASP A 91 -14.59 6.83 3.76
C ASP A 91 -14.60 5.39 3.21
N LYS A 92 -14.45 4.42 4.12
CA LYS A 92 -14.42 2.99 3.81
C LYS A 92 -15.78 2.41 3.44
N MET A 93 -16.83 3.21 3.51
CA MET A 93 -18.22 2.83 3.30
C MET A 93 -18.72 1.72 4.25
N VAL A 94 -18.08 1.60 5.43
CA VAL A 94 -18.51 0.70 6.51
C VAL A 94 -19.54 1.44 7.36
N ARG A 95 -20.70 0.85 7.55
CA ARG A 95 -21.78 1.42 8.37
C ARG A 95 -22.10 0.49 9.54
N GLY A 96 -22.49 1.08 10.67
CA GLY A 96 -22.98 0.33 11.83
C GLY A 96 -21.92 -0.44 12.62
N SER A 97 -20.62 -0.08 12.49
CA SER A 97 -19.54 -0.68 13.27
C SER A 97 -18.97 0.34 14.26
N ASP A 98 -19.06 0.02 15.55
CA ASP A 98 -18.40 0.80 16.63
C ASP A 98 -16.96 0.32 16.88
N ARG A 99 -16.54 -0.75 16.22
CA ARG A 99 -15.21 -1.38 16.42
C ARG A 99 -14.15 -0.88 15.44
N TYR A 100 -14.57 -0.38 14.28
CA TYR A 100 -13.65 0.02 13.21
C TYR A 100 -13.94 1.44 12.76
N SER A 101 -12.88 2.20 12.59
CA SER A 101 -12.96 3.55 12.03
C SER A 101 -13.63 3.52 10.65
N GLN A 102 -14.65 4.34 10.45
CA GLN A 102 -15.33 4.47 9.17
C GLN A 102 -14.49 5.25 8.17
N VAL A 103 -13.62 6.14 8.67
CA VAL A 103 -12.74 6.99 7.87
C VAL A 103 -11.29 6.74 8.28
N GLU A 104 -10.40 6.67 7.30
CA GLU A 104 -8.95 6.75 7.50
C GLU A 104 -8.41 8.04 6.88
N ILE A 105 -7.35 8.57 7.51
CA ILE A 105 -6.70 9.81 7.09
C ILE A 105 -5.29 9.49 6.60
N ALA A 106 -4.93 10.02 5.43
CA ALA A 106 -3.54 10.07 4.97
C ALA A 106 -3.08 11.52 4.89
N SER A 107 -1.87 11.82 5.40
CA SER A 107 -1.22 13.09 5.12
C SER A 107 -0.75 13.12 3.66
N ILE A 108 -0.67 14.32 3.08
CA ILE A 108 0.01 14.57 1.81
C ILE A 108 1.11 15.60 2.02
N SER A 109 2.24 15.45 1.37
CA SER A 109 3.31 16.45 1.39
C SER A 109 2.85 17.78 0.74
N ASP A 110 3.36 18.90 1.24
CA ASP A 110 2.96 20.25 0.79
C ASP A 110 3.17 20.45 -0.73
N SER A 111 4.14 19.76 -1.33
CA SER A 111 4.43 19.77 -2.78
C SER A 111 3.32 19.14 -3.64
N LEU A 112 2.48 18.26 -3.06
CA LEU A 112 1.27 17.73 -3.71
C LEU A 112 0.06 18.66 -3.54
N GLY A 113 0.20 19.71 -2.74
CA GLY A 113 -0.83 20.69 -2.44
C GLY A 113 -1.32 20.60 -0.99
N THR A 114 -2.06 21.63 -0.58
CA THR A 114 -2.56 21.78 0.79
C THR A 114 -4.07 21.57 0.92
N VAL A 115 -4.72 21.20 -0.19
CA VAL A 115 -6.18 20.98 -0.23
C VAL A 115 -6.51 19.59 0.28
N SER A 116 -7.30 19.53 1.36
CA SER A 116 -7.82 18.26 1.85
C SER A 116 -8.88 17.71 0.90
N ARG A 117 -8.83 16.40 0.67
CA ARG A 117 -9.73 15.71 -0.24
C ARG A 117 -10.47 14.58 0.46
N TYR A 118 -11.69 14.36 0.04
CA TYR A 118 -12.55 13.27 0.49
C TYR A 118 -12.74 12.27 -0.63
N VAL A 119 -12.66 10.98 -0.31
CA VAL A 119 -12.90 9.89 -1.26
C VAL A 119 -13.72 8.78 -0.61
N GLN A 120 -14.69 8.25 -1.35
CA GLN A 120 -15.46 7.07 -0.95
C GLN A 120 -15.05 5.89 -1.81
N VAL A 121 -14.47 4.88 -1.17
CA VAL A 121 -14.11 3.60 -1.81
C VAL A 121 -14.40 2.50 -0.82
N SER A 122 -15.25 1.54 -1.19
CA SER A 122 -15.57 0.43 -0.31
C SER A 122 -14.33 -0.39 0.04
N CYS A 123 -14.11 -0.61 1.33
CA CYS A 123 -13.09 -1.55 1.79
C CYS A 123 -13.58 -3.01 1.76
N ALA A 124 -14.86 -3.25 1.43
CA ALA A 124 -15.39 -4.60 1.30
C ALA A 124 -14.75 -5.30 0.11
N GLY A 125 -14.37 -6.55 0.30
CA GLY A 125 -13.78 -7.38 -0.76
C GLY A 125 -13.82 -8.84 -0.35
N LYS A 126 -14.07 -9.72 -1.33
CA LYS A 126 -13.89 -11.16 -1.16
C LYS A 126 -12.41 -11.49 -1.39
N ASN A 127 -11.93 -12.55 -0.73
CA ASN A 127 -10.57 -13.08 -0.93
C ASN A 127 -9.44 -12.09 -0.58
N LYS A 128 -9.59 -11.34 0.52
CA LYS A 128 -8.50 -10.54 1.04
C LYS A 128 -7.36 -11.43 1.49
N ILE A 129 -6.14 -11.11 1.04
CA ILE A 129 -4.91 -11.80 1.45
C ILE A 129 -4.24 -11.14 2.66
N HIS A 130 -4.66 -9.91 2.99
CA HIS A 130 -4.16 -9.15 4.14
C HIS A 130 -5.34 -8.53 4.89
N PRO A 131 -5.37 -8.55 6.24
CA PRO A 131 -6.52 -8.08 7.02
C PRO A 131 -6.83 -6.60 6.85
N THR A 132 -5.80 -5.77 6.68
CA THR A 132 -5.94 -4.32 6.44
C THR A 132 -5.83 -3.96 4.96
N GLN A 133 -6.01 -4.92 4.06
CA GLN A 133 -5.91 -4.69 2.63
C GLN A 133 -6.74 -3.50 2.15
N LYS A 134 -6.06 -2.48 1.67
CA LYS A 134 -6.69 -1.34 0.98
C LYS A 134 -7.09 -1.74 -0.45
N PRO A 135 -8.21 -1.25 -0.96
CA PRO A 135 -8.67 -1.59 -2.31
C PRO A 135 -7.79 -0.95 -3.39
N VAL A 136 -7.58 -1.66 -4.50
CA VAL A 136 -6.86 -1.13 -5.68
C VAL A 136 -7.49 0.17 -6.18
N ALA A 137 -8.83 0.27 -6.12
CA ALA A 137 -9.56 1.47 -6.52
C ALA A 137 -9.16 2.73 -5.74
N LEU A 138 -8.76 2.59 -4.47
CA LEU A 138 -8.25 3.72 -3.67
C LEU A 138 -6.91 4.22 -4.20
N TYR A 139 -5.98 3.30 -4.49
CA TYR A 139 -4.69 3.65 -5.07
C TYR A 139 -4.83 4.20 -6.50
N ASN A 140 -5.79 3.67 -7.26
CA ASN A 140 -6.17 4.21 -8.55
C ASN A 140 -6.56 5.69 -8.43
N TRP A 141 -7.45 6.00 -7.50
CA TRP A 141 -7.88 7.38 -7.26
C TRP A 141 -6.71 8.28 -6.82
N ILE A 142 -5.80 7.77 -5.97
CA ILE A 142 -4.60 8.52 -5.56
C ILE A 142 -3.75 8.88 -6.79
N LEU A 143 -3.45 7.90 -7.63
CA LEU A 143 -2.61 8.09 -8.80
C LEU A 143 -3.30 8.98 -9.86
N ASP A 144 -4.61 8.87 -10.02
CA ASP A 144 -5.39 9.76 -10.90
C ASP A 144 -5.41 11.22 -10.39
N THR A 145 -5.35 11.40 -9.06
CA THR A 145 -5.43 12.74 -8.43
C THR A 145 -4.09 13.44 -8.35
N TYR A 146 -3.01 12.71 -8.08
CA TYR A 146 -1.69 13.26 -7.76
C TYR A 146 -0.59 12.85 -8.74
N GLY A 147 -0.89 11.98 -9.71
CA GLY A 147 0.09 11.35 -10.59
C GLY A 147 0.61 12.17 -11.75
N ASP A 148 0.11 13.39 -11.97
CA ASP A 148 0.37 14.19 -13.18
C ASP A 148 1.87 14.43 -13.51
N LYS A 149 2.74 14.39 -12.50
CA LYS A 149 4.20 14.57 -12.68
C LYS A 149 5.01 13.43 -12.07
N ILE A 150 4.34 12.32 -11.76
CA ILE A 150 4.92 11.15 -11.13
C ILE A 150 5.31 10.15 -12.21
N LYS A 151 6.50 9.56 -12.08
CA LYS A 151 6.96 8.43 -12.89
C LYS A 151 7.21 7.21 -12.03
N THR A 152 7.79 7.43 -10.86
CA THR A 152 8.20 6.38 -9.93
C THR A 152 7.40 6.42 -8.64
N VAL A 153 6.82 5.28 -8.27
CA VAL A 153 6.04 5.08 -7.03
C VAL A 153 6.77 4.09 -6.13
N PHE A 154 6.86 4.42 -4.86
CA PHE A 154 7.44 3.56 -3.83
C PHE A 154 6.42 3.25 -2.74
N ASP A 155 6.30 1.97 -2.36
CA ASP A 155 5.54 1.52 -1.20
C ASP A 155 6.46 0.73 -0.27
N PRO A 156 6.84 1.30 0.89
CA PRO A 156 7.78 0.66 1.81
C PRO A 156 7.20 -0.54 2.57
N MET A 157 5.87 -0.69 2.60
CA MET A 157 5.17 -1.73 3.36
C MET A 157 3.94 -2.21 2.57
N MET A 158 4.19 -2.85 1.43
CA MET A 158 3.18 -3.07 0.39
C MET A 158 2.10 -4.11 0.73
N GLY A 159 2.32 -4.96 1.73
CA GLY A 159 1.34 -5.94 2.20
C GLY A 159 0.68 -6.73 1.07
N SER A 160 -0.56 -6.40 0.80
CA SER A 160 -1.36 -7.05 -0.26
C SER A 160 -1.02 -6.62 -1.69
N GLN A 161 -0.08 -5.70 -1.88
CA GLN A 161 0.37 -5.15 -3.17
C GLN A 161 -0.73 -4.44 -3.99
N SER A 162 -1.76 -3.90 -3.34
CA SER A 162 -2.80 -3.15 -4.04
C SER A 162 -2.27 -1.88 -4.73
N SER A 163 -1.28 -1.21 -4.13
CA SER A 163 -0.55 -0.07 -4.69
C SER A 163 0.22 -0.46 -5.96
N ARG A 164 0.89 -1.63 -5.93
CA ARG A 164 1.62 -2.18 -7.07
C ARG A 164 0.71 -2.44 -8.27
N ILE A 165 -0.43 -3.08 -8.03
CA ILE A 165 -1.43 -3.37 -9.08
C ILE A 165 -1.94 -2.07 -9.71
N ALA A 166 -2.25 -1.07 -8.88
CA ALA A 166 -2.72 0.22 -9.36
C ALA A 166 -1.66 0.95 -10.19
N ALA A 167 -0.40 0.96 -9.73
CA ALA A 167 0.72 1.58 -10.43
C ALA A 167 0.98 0.91 -11.78
N TYR A 168 1.04 -0.42 -11.81
CA TYR A 168 1.24 -1.19 -13.04
C TYR A 168 0.16 -0.90 -14.09
N ASN A 169 -1.12 -0.95 -13.69
CA ASN A 169 -2.25 -0.71 -14.60
C ASN A 169 -2.29 0.72 -15.16
N ARG A 170 -1.58 1.66 -14.52
CA ARG A 170 -1.47 3.07 -14.95
C ARG A 170 -0.13 3.42 -15.59
N GLY A 171 0.77 2.44 -15.74
CA GLY A 171 2.06 2.62 -16.41
C GLY A 171 3.12 3.35 -15.59
N TYR A 172 2.97 3.41 -14.25
CA TYR A 172 4.01 3.93 -13.36
C TYR A 172 5.06 2.87 -13.04
N ASP A 173 6.32 3.28 -13.00
CA ASP A 173 7.39 2.47 -12.43
C ASP A 173 7.15 2.32 -10.92
N TYR A 174 7.20 1.08 -10.43
CA TYR A 174 6.89 0.75 -9.04
C TYR A 174 8.05 0.03 -8.36
N TYR A 175 8.30 0.45 -7.12
CA TYR A 175 9.24 -0.18 -6.20
C TYR A 175 8.55 -0.42 -4.87
N GLY A 176 8.84 -1.57 -4.22
CA GLY A 176 8.18 -1.86 -2.96
C GLY A 176 8.94 -2.85 -2.09
N CYS A 177 8.71 -2.74 -0.78
CA CYS A 177 9.23 -3.66 0.21
C CYS A 177 8.10 -4.31 0.99
N GLU A 178 8.30 -5.56 1.39
CA GLU A 178 7.48 -6.29 2.34
C GLU A 178 8.39 -7.14 3.23
N LEU A 179 8.26 -6.99 4.53
CA LEU A 179 9.11 -7.71 5.48
C LEU A 179 8.64 -9.14 5.69
N ASP A 180 7.32 -9.34 5.74
CA ASP A 180 6.72 -10.66 5.92
C ASP A 180 6.76 -11.45 4.62
N GLY A 181 7.50 -12.58 4.61
CA GLY A 181 7.67 -13.43 3.43
C GLY A 181 6.37 -14.05 2.94
N GLU A 182 5.44 -14.39 3.85
CA GLU A 182 4.15 -14.96 3.45
C GLU A 182 3.27 -13.92 2.73
N TYR A 183 3.23 -12.68 3.23
CA TYR A 183 2.53 -11.59 2.54
C TYR A 183 3.22 -11.21 1.24
N PHE A 184 4.54 -11.23 1.19
CA PHE A 184 5.31 -11.01 -0.03
C PHE A 184 4.91 -12.00 -1.13
N ASP A 185 4.89 -13.30 -0.81
CA ASP A 185 4.54 -14.37 -1.77
C ASP A 185 3.08 -14.28 -2.20
N LYS A 186 2.14 -14.17 -1.26
CA LYS A 186 0.69 -14.03 -1.55
C LYS A 186 0.41 -12.76 -2.39
N GLY A 187 1.13 -11.67 -2.13
CA GLY A 187 1.04 -10.43 -2.88
C GLY A 187 1.54 -10.60 -4.32
N ASN A 188 2.67 -11.30 -4.53
CA ASN A 188 3.20 -11.61 -5.86
C ASN A 188 2.25 -12.51 -6.64
N GLU A 189 1.69 -13.54 -6.03
CA GLU A 189 0.67 -14.39 -6.66
C GLU A 189 -0.57 -13.58 -7.09
N ARG A 190 -1.01 -12.66 -6.20
CA ARG A 190 -2.12 -11.76 -6.52
C ARG A 190 -1.79 -10.82 -7.68
N PHE A 191 -0.63 -10.18 -7.66
CA PHE A 191 -0.18 -9.29 -8.73
C PHE A 191 -0.11 -10.03 -10.07
N ASN A 192 0.50 -11.22 -10.11
CA ASN A 192 0.61 -12.02 -11.31
C ASN A 192 -0.76 -12.42 -11.86
N ARG A 193 -1.71 -12.76 -10.99
CA ARG A 193 -3.09 -13.08 -11.38
C ARG A 193 -3.84 -11.87 -11.93
N GLU A 194 -3.71 -10.70 -11.27
CA GLU A 194 -4.50 -9.51 -11.63
C GLU A 194 -3.89 -8.70 -12.79
N CYS A 195 -2.57 -8.79 -13.00
CA CYS A 195 -1.87 -8.00 -14.02
C CYS A 195 -1.39 -8.82 -15.22
N HIS A 196 -1.13 -10.13 -15.03
CA HIS A 196 -0.56 -10.99 -16.09
C HIS A 196 -1.45 -12.20 -16.41
N GLY A 197 -2.58 -12.37 -15.74
CA GLY A 197 -3.45 -13.52 -15.93
C GLY A 197 -2.85 -14.86 -15.48
N VAL A 198 -1.77 -14.84 -14.70
CA VAL A 198 -1.08 -16.05 -14.24
C VAL A 198 -1.74 -16.60 -12.99
N ILE A 199 -2.19 -17.84 -13.04
CA ILE A 199 -2.84 -18.52 -11.91
C ILE A 199 -2.03 -19.75 -11.52
N LYS A 200 -1.55 -19.81 -10.27
CA LYS A 200 -0.96 -21.01 -9.68
C LYS A 200 -2.04 -21.85 -9.01
N ARG A 201 -2.24 -23.08 -9.45
CA ARG A 201 -3.22 -24.01 -8.88
C ARG A 201 -2.67 -24.71 -7.62
N ALA A 202 -3.57 -25.28 -6.81
CA ALA A 202 -3.21 -25.99 -5.59
C ALA A 202 -2.30 -27.22 -5.84
N ASP A 203 -2.32 -27.79 -7.03
CA ASP A 203 -1.44 -28.90 -7.45
C ASP A 203 -0.05 -28.42 -7.93
N GLY A 204 0.23 -27.12 -7.86
CA GLY A 204 1.48 -26.49 -8.29
C GLY A 204 1.54 -26.14 -9.78
N THR A 205 0.51 -26.49 -10.58
CA THR A 205 0.46 -26.11 -11.99
C THR A 205 0.26 -24.62 -12.17
N VAL A 206 0.96 -24.03 -13.14
CA VAL A 206 0.81 -22.61 -13.51
C VAL A 206 0.03 -22.54 -14.83
N VAL A 207 -1.03 -21.72 -14.83
CA VAL A 207 -1.87 -21.47 -16.01
C VAL A 207 -1.82 -19.99 -16.33
N GLU A 208 -1.49 -19.64 -17.54
CA GLU A 208 -1.63 -18.29 -18.08
C GLU A 208 -3.01 -18.18 -18.76
N GLN A 209 -3.81 -17.24 -18.28
CA GLN A 209 -5.08 -16.91 -18.92
C GLN A 209 -4.75 -15.94 -20.07
N MET A 210 -4.79 -16.44 -21.30
CA MET A 210 -4.63 -15.58 -22.48
C MET A 210 -5.76 -14.52 -22.46
N CYS A 211 -5.39 -13.25 -22.59
CA CYS A 211 -6.35 -12.19 -22.80
C CYS A 211 -7.06 -12.43 -24.13
N LEU A 212 -8.40 -12.43 -24.13
CA LEU A 212 -9.22 -12.65 -25.36
C LEU A 212 -9.02 -11.56 -26.43
N PHE A 213 -8.16 -10.56 -26.17
CA PHE A 213 -7.91 -9.40 -27.04
C PHE A 213 -6.47 -9.29 -27.56
N ASP A 214 -5.61 -10.26 -27.33
CA ASP A 214 -4.23 -10.24 -27.86
C ASP A 214 -4.14 -10.66 -29.35
N GLY A 215 -5.23 -10.55 -30.09
CA GLY A 215 -5.33 -11.00 -31.48
C GLY A 215 -6.14 -10.10 -32.42
N LEU A 216 -6.24 -8.80 -32.15
CA LEU A 216 -6.84 -7.83 -33.10
C LEU A 216 -5.85 -6.71 -33.45
#